data_3a98001d3cdd12583ca464370eac52f7
#
_entry.id   3a98001d3cdd12583ca464370eac52f7
#
_cell.length_a   1.000
_cell.length_b   1.000
_cell.length_c   1.000
_cell.angle_alpha   90.00
_cell.angle_beta   90.00
_cell.angle_gamma   90.00
#
_symmetry.space_group_name_H-M   'P 1'
#
loop_
_entity.id
_entity.type
_entity.pdbx_description
1 polymer ?
#
loop_
_entity_poly.entity_id
_entity_poly.type
_entity_poly.pdbx_seq_one_letter_code
_entity_poly.pdbx_strand_id
1 'polypeptide(L)'
;MALLNHRPAWALTIAAPLLAMVSTASYAQTWKINLRDADLTAFINEVADITGKNFAVDPRVRGNVTVISNKALNKQEVYDLFLGVLNVNGVVAIPSGRTIKIVPDSNVKSSGIPYDVRHRA
;
A
#
# COMPACT_ATOMS: atom_id res chain seq x y z
N MET A 1 55.36 43.62 -26.93
CA MET A 1 54.92 43.37 -26.56
C MET A 1 54.14 42.73 -26.38
N ALA A 2 53.99 42.66 -26.29
CA ALA A 2 53.12 42.17 -26.02
C ALA A 2 52.56 41.45 -25.69
N LEU A 3 52.43 41.34 -25.73
CA LEU A 3 51.77 40.75 -25.46
C LEU A 3 51.15 40.03 -25.09
N LEU A 4 51.06 39.91 -25.06
CA LEU A 4 50.40 39.33 -24.79
C LEU A 4 49.75 38.68 -24.40
N ASN A 5 49.56 38.59 -24.39
CA ASN A 5 48.84 38.03 -24.08
C ASN A 5 48.16 37.47 -23.75
N HIS A 6 47.95 37.31 -23.87
CA HIS A 6 47.19 36.80 -23.59
C HIS A 6 46.55 36.07 -23.38
N ARG A 7 46.27 35.61 -23.34
CA ARG A 7 45.62 34.94 -23.12
C ARG A 7 44.90 34.44 -22.95
N PRO A 8 44.61 34.01 -22.84
CA PRO A 8 43.83 33.48 -22.70
C PRO A 8 43.11 33.09 -22.24
N ALA A 9 42.60 33.21 -22.10
CA ALA A 9 41.78 32.89 -21.63
C ALA A 9 41.23 32.08 -21.59
N TRP A 10 41.19 31.92 -21.52
CA TRP A 10 40.63 31.23 -21.53
C TRP A 10 40.26 30.38 -21.32
N ALA A 11 40.34 30.41 -21.53
CA ALA A 11 40.06 29.60 -21.40
C ALA A 11 39.47 29.07 -20.70
N LEU A 12 39.24 29.05 -20.40
CA LEU A 12 38.68 28.57 -19.79
C LEU A 12 37.87 28.02 -19.60
N THR A 13 37.53 27.90 -19.62
CA THR A 13 36.85 27.48 -19.44
C THR A 13 36.20 26.83 -19.18
N ILE A 14 35.81 26.42 -19.04
CA ILE A 14 35.15 25.77 -18.94
C ILE A 14 34.87 24.97 -18.34
N ALA A 15 34.43 24.84 -17.91
CA ALA A 15 34.06 24.12 -17.07
C ALA A 15 32.88 23.53 -17.33
N ALA A 16 32.84 22.55 -17.70
CA ALA A 16 31.75 21.85 -17.89
C ALA A 16 31.25 21.42 -16.71
N PRO A 17 30.18 21.74 -16.34
CA PRO A 17 29.61 21.26 -15.26
C PRO A 17 29.17 19.94 -15.51
N LEU A 18 29.67 19.10 -14.87
CA LEU A 18 29.25 17.94 -14.84
C LEU A 18 28.03 17.91 -14.28
N LEU A 19 27.02 17.80 -14.84
CA LEU A 19 25.86 17.49 -14.43
C LEU A 19 25.86 16.19 -14.04
N ALA A 20 26.16 15.93 -12.89
CA ALA A 20 26.07 14.66 -12.40
C ALA A 20 24.65 14.35 -12.42
N MET A 21 24.23 13.58 -13.27
CA MET A 21 23.00 13.05 -13.21
C MET A 21 22.98 12.09 -12.14
N VAL A 22 22.54 12.47 -11.05
CA VAL A 22 22.37 11.56 -9.98
C VAL A 22 21.16 10.80 -10.30
N SER A 23 21.26 9.66 -10.77
CA SER A 23 20.11 8.83 -10.90
C SER A 23 19.79 8.35 -9.53
N THR A 24 18.79 8.89 -8.95
CA THR A 24 18.29 8.40 -7.71
C THR A 24 17.60 7.12 -8.03
N ALA A 25 18.15 6.05 -7.60
CA ALA A 25 17.48 4.77 -7.75
C ALA A 25 16.25 4.83 -6.89
N SER A 26 15.11 4.69 -7.50
CA SER A 26 13.88 4.65 -6.77
C SER A 26 13.61 3.21 -6.44
N TYR A 27 13.79 2.83 -5.21
CA TYR A 27 13.51 1.49 -4.77
C TYR A 27 12.05 1.40 -4.35
N ALA A 28 11.35 0.44 -4.84
CA ALA A 28 9.99 0.21 -4.42
C ALA A 28 9.98 -0.14 -2.95
N GLN A 29 9.19 0.53 -2.19
CA GLN A 29 9.07 0.24 -0.78
C GLN A 29 8.28 -1.04 -0.59
N THR A 30 8.70 -1.86 0.35
CA THR A 30 8.01 -3.11 0.65
C THR A 30 7.82 -3.23 2.15
N TRP A 31 6.92 -4.11 2.52
CA TRP A 31 6.57 -4.32 3.92
C TRP A 31 6.47 -5.81 4.22
N LYS A 32 6.93 -6.19 5.38
CA LYS A 32 6.69 -7.54 5.89
C LYS A 32 5.65 -7.43 6.97
N ILE A 33 4.64 -8.24 6.86
CA ILE A 33 3.55 -8.21 7.82
C ILE A 33 3.70 -9.41 8.77
N ASN A 34 3.76 -9.13 10.05
CA ASN A 34 3.87 -10.19 11.04
C ASN A 34 3.06 -9.75 12.25
N LEU A 35 1.79 -10.10 12.22
CA LEU A 35 0.87 -9.75 13.29
C LEU A 35 0.32 -11.03 13.89
N ARG A 36 0.37 -11.13 15.21
CA ARG A 36 -0.16 -12.27 15.90
C ARG A 36 -1.19 -11.82 16.90
N ASP A 37 -2.39 -12.30 16.75
CA ASP A 37 -3.49 -11.97 17.66
C ASP A 37 -3.65 -10.44 17.79
N ALA A 38 -3.55 -9.75 16.67
CA ALA A 38 -3.63 -8.29 16.65
C ALA A 38 -5.06 -7.85 16.42
N ASP A 39 -5.39 -6.67 16.92
CA ASP A 39 -6.71 -6.11 16.74
C ASP A 39 -6.94 -5.81 15.25
N LEU A 40 -8.07 -6.22 14.72
CA LEU A 40 -8.41 -6.00 13.33
C LEU A 40 -8.41 -4.51 12.98
N THR A 41 -8.91 -3.67 13.88
CA THR A 41 -8.92 -2.22 13.65
C THR A 41 -7.49 -1.67 13.54
N ALA A 42 -6.58 -2.19 14.35
CA ALA A 42 -5.18 -1.76 14.27
C ALA A 42 -4.57 -2.17 12.93
N PHE A 43 -4.91 -3.36 12.44
CA PHE A 43 -4.44 -3.81 11.14
C PHE A 43 -4.99 -2.91 10.03
N ILE A 44 -6.26 -2.54 10.11
CA ILE A 44 -6.87 -1.64 9.13
C ILE A 44 -6.14 -0.31 9.11
N ASN A 45 -5.80 0.23 10.28
CA ASN A 45 -5.07 1.49 10.36
C ASN A 45 -3.69 1.38 9.73
N GLU A 46 -3.02 0.28 9.94
CA GLU A 46 -1.70 0.07 9.37
C GLU A 46 -1.77 0.01 7.84
N VAL A 47 -2.77 -0.67 7.30
CA VAL A 47 -2.94 -0.75 5.86
C VAL A 47 -3.30 0.62 5.28
N ALA A 48 -4.07 1.42 6.01
CA ALA A 48 -4.38 2.78 5.58
C ALA A 48 -3.11 3.61 5.43
N ASP A 49 -2.20 3.48 6.40
CA ASP A 49 -0.94 4.20 6.34
C ASP A 49 -0.07 3.73 5.20
N ILE A 50 -0.02 2.44 4.95
CA ILE A 50 0.82 1.88 3.91
C ILE A 50 0.30 2.25 2.52
N THR A 51 -1.00 2.15 2.33
CA THR A 51 -1.59 2.30 1.00
C THR A 51 -2.01 3.74 0.70
N GLY A 52 -2.13 4.56 1.73
CA GLY A 52 -2.61 5.93 1.55
C GLY A 52 -4.10 6.02 1.28
N LYS A 53 -4.83 4.93 1.52
CA LYS A 53 -6.26 4.93 1.27
C LYS A 53 -7.02 5.38 2.51
N ASN A 54 -8.21 5.89 2.30
CA ASN A 54 -9.07 6.33 3.40
C ASN A 54 -10.10 5.26 3.69
N PHE A 55 -10.17 4.83 4.92
CA PHE A 55 -11.15 3.82 5.32
C PHE A 55 -12.13 4.39 6.33
N ALA A 56 -13.39 4.05 6.15
CA ALA A 56 -14.41 4.33 7.15
C ALA A 56 -14.84 2.99 7.71
N VAL A 57 -14.55 2.75 8.97
CA VAL A 57 -14.76 1.44 9.58
C VAL A 57 -16.04 1.43 10.39
N ASP A 58 -16.92 0.49 10.09
CA ASP A 58 -18.15 0.31 10.84
C ASP A 58 -17.82 -0.11 12.27
N PRO A 59 -18.45 0.48 13.27
CA PRO A 59 -18.14 0.12 14.68
C PRO A 59 -18.38 -1.34 15.02
N ARG A 60 -19.15 -2.06 14.22
CA ARG A 60 -19.37 -3.48 14.46
C ARG A 60 -18.19 -4.33 14.01
N VAL A 61 -17.25 -3.74 13.26
CA VAL A 61 -16.08 -4.48 12.79
C VAL A 61 -15.12 -4.65 13.95
N ARG A 62 -14.88 -5.88 14.34
CA ARG A 62 -13.98 -6.18 15.46
C ARG A 62 -13.48 -7.60 15.31
N GLY A 63 -12.47 -7.92 16.02
CA GLY A 63 -11.88 -9.25 16.01
C GLY A 63 -10.38 -9.15 16.07
N ASN A 64 -9.76 -10.30 16.18
CA ASN A 64 -8.32 -10.39 16.21
C ASN A 64 -7.85 -11.14 14.99
N VAL A 65 -6.69 -10.78 14.48
CA VAL A 65 -6.15 -11.40 13.28
C VAL A 65 -4.71 -11.81 13.49
N THR A 66 -4.33 -12.86 12.82
CA THR A 66 -2.94 -13.28 12.73
C THR A 66 -2.59 -13.28 11.26
N VAL A 67 -1.65 -12.46 10.86
CA VAL A 67 -1.27 -12.30 9.47
C VAL A 67 0.24 -12.38 9.38
N ILE A 68 0.74 -13.35 8.67
CA ILE A 68 2.17 -13.55 8.55
C ILE A 68 2.56 -13.60 7.09
N SER A 69 3.48 -12.73 6.69
CA SER A 69 3.98 -12.70 5.35
C SER A 69 5.45 -13.10 5.39
N ASN A 70 5.82 -14.15 4.69
CA ASN A 70 7.19 -14.62 4.69
C ASN A 70 8.08 -13.80 3.78
N LYS A 71 7.51 -13.05 2.86
CA LYS A 71 8.29 -12.21 1.98
C LYS A 71 7.80 -10.79 2.06
N ALA A 72 8.62 -9.88 1.60
CA ALA A 72 8.25 -8.48 1.56
C ALA A 72 7.18 -8.25 0.49
N LEU A 73 6.21 -7.43 0.79
CA LEU A 73 5.08 -7.15 -0.08
C LEU A 73 5.10 -5.71 -0.53
N ASN A 74 4.73 -5.45 -1.77
CA ASN A 74 4.58 -4.08 -2.23
C ASN A 74 3.19 -3.57 -1.81
N LYS A 75 2.91 -2.32 -2.13
CA LYS A 75 1.66 -1.67 -1.71
C LYS A 75 0.42 -2.43 -2.18
N GLN A 76 0.42 -2.84 -3.43
CA GLN A 76 -0.71 -3.56 -3.99
C GLN A 76 -0.88 -4.93 -3.34
N GLU A 77 0.22 -5.60 -3.08
CA GLU A 77 0.17 -6.91 -2.43
C GLU A 77 -0.32 -6.80 -1.00
N VAL A 78 0.06 -5.71 -0.31
CA VAL A 78 -0.45 -5.46 1.04
C VAL A 78 -1.96 -5.28 1.00
N TYR A 79 -2.45 -4.54 0.02
CA TYR A 79 -3.89 -4.31 -0.10
C TYR A 79 -4.63 -5.61 -0.43
N ASP A 80 -4.07 -6.42 -1.31
CA ASP A 80 -4.68 -7.71 -1.66
C ASP A 80 -4.74 -8.63 -0.44
N LEU A 81 -3.67 -8.67 0.34
CA LEU A 81 -3.65 -9.44 1.57
C LEU A 81 -4.70 -8.91 2.55
N PHE A 82 -4.81 -7.60 2.65
CA PHE A 82 -5.81 -6.96 3.51
C PHE A 82 -7.22 -7.41 3.15
N LEU A 83 -7.55 -7.40 1.87
CA LEU A 83 -8.90 -7.82 1.44
C LEU A 83 -9.16 -9.27 1.81
N GLY A 84 -8.14 -10.12 1.67
CA GLY A 84 -8.27 -11.52 2.06
C GLY A 84 -8.49 -11.68 3.56
N VAL A 85 -7.77 -10.91 4.36
CA VAL A 85 -7.92 -10.97 5.81
C VAL A 85 -9.30 -10.49 6.22
N LEU A 86 -9.82 -9.44 5.60
CA LEU A 86 -11.17 -8.97 5.88
C LEU A 86 -12.18 -10.08 5.56
N ASN A 87 -12.01 -10.72 4.43
CA ASN A 87 -12.92 -11.76 4.02
C ASN A 87 -12.97 -12.90 5.05
N VAL A 88 -11.82 -13.31 5.53
CA VAL A 88 -11.76 -14.38 6.54
C VAL A 88 -12.49 -13.96 7.81
N ASN A 89 -12.54 -12.69 8.09
CA ASN A 89 -13.21 -12.19 9.29
C ASN A 89 -14.66 -11.75 9.04
N GLY A 90 -15.21 -12.08 7.87
CA GLY A 90 -16.58 -11.72 7.57
C GLY A 90 -16.81 -10.24 7.37
N VAL A 91 -15.81 -9.56 6.84
CA VAL A 91 -15.84 -8.12 6.63
C VAL A 91 -15.53 -7.84 5.17
N VAL A 92 -16.15 -6.83 4.61
CA VAL A 92 -15.92 -6.46 3.22
C VAL A 92 -15.57 -5.00 3.10
N ALA A 93 -14.86 -4.68 2.03
CA ALA A 93 -14.46 -3.32 1.70
C ALA A 93 -15.30 -2.85 0.53
N ILE A 94 -16.02 -1.77 0.70
CA ILE A 94 -16.91 -1.26 -0.33
C ILE A 94 -16.46 0.14 -0.72
N PRO A 95 -15.99 0.34 -1.95
CA PRO A 95 -15.57 1.68 -2.38
C PRO A 95 -16.75 2.64 -2.40
N SER A 96 -16.56 3.83 -1.91
CA SER A 96 -17.58 4.85 -1.87
C SER A 96 -16.90 6.22 -2.04
N GLY A 97 -16.82 6.69 -3.27
CA GLY A 97 -16.09 7.91 -3.56
C GLY A 97 -14.62 7.73 -3.28
N ARG A 98 -14.05 8.58 -2.48
CA ARG A 98 -12.63 8.51 -2.10
C ARG A 98 -12.40 7.69 -0.86
N THR A 99 -13.46 7.17 -0.30
CA THR A 99 -13.38 6.41 0.94
C THR A 99 -13.79 4.98 0.68
N ILE A 100 -13.19 4.07 1.39
CA ILE A 100 -13.56 2.66 1.32
C ILE A 100 -14.23 2.32 2.63
N LYS A 101 -15.46 1.86 2.54
CA LYS A 101 -16.21 1.49 3.75
C LYS A 101 -15.88 0.07 4.13
N ILE A 102 -15.53 -0.13 5.36
CA ILE A 102 -15.21 -1.45 5.90
C ILE A 102 -16.39 -1.84 6.79
N VAL A 103 -17.14 -2.82 6.34
CA VAL A 103 -18.39 -3.18 7.02
C VAL A 103 -18.53 -4.69 7.13
N PRO A 104 -19.28 -5.18 8.10
CA PRO A 104 -19.54 -6.60 8.17
C PRO A 104 -20.27 -7.04 6.91
N ASP A 105 -19.94 -8.21 6.42
CA ASP A 105 -20.58 -8.75 5.25
C ASP A 105 -21.88 -9.43 5.69
N SER A 106 -22.99 -8.80 5.44
CA SER A 106 -24.27 -9.36 5.84
C SER A 106 -24.59 -10.65 5.10
N ASN A 107 -23.88 -10.91 4.02
CA ASN A 107 -24.13 -12.13 3.26
C ASN A 107 -23.33 -13.32 3.74
N VAL A 108 -22.45 -13.13 4.70
CA VAL A 108 -21.63 -14.23 5.19
C VAL A 108 -22.47 -15.36 5.70
N LYS A 109 -23.48 -15.05 6.48
CA LYS A 109 -24.33 -16.08 7.01
C LYS A 109 -25.16 -16.75 5.94
N SER A 110 -25.61 -15.97 4.96
CA SER A 110 -26.37 -16.55 3.87
C SER A 110 -25.54 -17.43 3.02
N SER A 111 -24.29 -17.05 2.79
CA SER A 111 -23.42 -17.85 1.95
C SER A 111 -23.02 -19.14 2.61
N GLY A 112 -23.15 -19.20 3.90
CA GLY A 112 -22.91 -20.46 4.60
C GLY A 112 -24.05 -21.42 4.42
N ILE A 113 -25.20 -20.99 3.88
CA ILE A 113 -26.30 -21.83 3.64
C ILE A 113 -26.16 -22.34 2.28
N PRO A 114 -26.32 -23.42 2.05
CA PRO A 114 -26.09 -23.98 0.74
C PRO A 114 -26.97 -23.49 -0.36
N TYR A 115 -26.76 -22.78 -0.15
CA TYR A 115 -26.79 -22.36 -0.90
C TYR A 115 -27.39 -22.59 -1.55
N ASP A 116 -27.75 -22.27 -1.73
CA ASP A 116 -28.23 -22.40 -2.16
C ASP A 116 -28.75 -22.69 -2.80
N VAL A 117 -29.08 -22.85 -2.85
CA VAL A 117 -29.36 -23.19 -3.26
C VAL A 117 -29.96 -23.12 -3.90
N ARG A 118 -30.17 -22.69 -4.04
CA ARG A 118 -30.60 -22.46 -4.47
C ARG A 118 -31.19 -22.55 -5.04
N HIS A 119 -31.33 -22.32 -5.09
CA HIS A 119 -31.75 -22.35 -5.31
C HIS A 119 -32.34 -22.74 -5.81
N ARG A 120 -32.78 -22.69 -5.87
CA ARG A 120 -33.25 -23.14 -6.11
C ARG A 120 -33.76 -23.51 -6.39
N ALA A 121 -34.30 -23.65 -6.60
CA ALA A 121 -34.65 -23.98 -6.66
C ALA A 121 -34.65 -24.15 -6.73
#